data_655f266f49581a7b1ce10290d465eb30
#
_entry.id   655f266f49581a7b1ce10290d465eb30
#
_cell.length_a   1.000
_cell.length_b   1.000
_cell.length_c   1.000
_cell.angle_alpha   90.00
_cell.angle_beta   90.00
_cell.angle_gamma   90.00
#
_symmetry.space_group_name_H-M   'P 1'
#
loop_
_entity.id
_entity.type
_entity.pdbx_description
1 polymer ?
#
loop_
_entity_poly.entity_id
_entity_poly.type
_entity_poly.pdbx_seq_one_letter_code
_entity_poly.pdbx_strand_id
1 'polypeptide(L)'
;MKVRSLGELEDLLDGDLAWRKKEFTTLKLMVSSSRKHERNILMRASVTMLYAHWEGHIKFCAQAYLLYIKHIAPSYKQMTDNFIQMSLSEKFKKGFSIKRFASQQEIFNYLTQEQDEKFNVDESVVIDTESNLKYEVIFNILGQLGLDTSIFELKEHFINSKLLKCRNAVAHGERLSEVELEDAHNELEAELLTMIQTFQNLVRNAADNKAYLKKAS
;
A
#
# COMPACT_ATOMS: atom_id res chain seq x y z
N MET A 1 6.09 4.81 14.68
CA MET A 1 6.60 3.41 14.58
C MET A 1 8.11 3.45 14.43
N LYS A 2 8.87 2.48 14.97
CA LYS A 2 10.34 2.37 14.77
C LYS A 2 10.62 0.94 14.29
N VAL A 3 11.49 0.79 13.29
CA VAL A 3 11.87 -0.51 12.71
C VAL A 3 13.38 -0.54 12.58
N ARG A 4 14.06 -1.34 13.39
CA ARG A 4 15.53 -1.31 13.54
C ARG A 4 16.23 -2.56 13.00
N SER A 5 15.47 -3.61 12.76
CA SER A 5 15.98 -4.87 12.24
C SER A 5 14.98 -5.54 11.30
N LEU A 6 15.46 -6.52 10.53
CA LEU A 6 14.59 -7.33 9.68
C LEU A 6 13.55 -8.08 10.53
N GLY A 7 13.97 -8.66 11.67
CA GLY A 7 13.05 -9.34 12.59
C GLY A 7 11.96 -8.42 13.13
N GLU A 8 12.29 -7.17 13.53
CA GLU A 8 11.27 -6.18 13.93
C GLU A 8 10.31 -5.82 12.79
N LEU A 9 10.79 -5.76 11.54
CA LEU A 9 9.93 -5.57 10.38
C LEU A 9 8.96 -6.72 10.23
N GLU A 10 9.46 -7.96 10.27
CA GLU A 10 8.66 -9.17 10.13
C GLU A 10 7.60 -9.29 11.23
N ASP A 11 7.97 -9.05 12.48
CA ASP A 11 7.06 -9.06 13.62
C ASP A 11 5.93 -8.02 13.47
N LEU A 12 6.26 -6.82 12.97
CA LEU A 12 5.27 -5.78 12.71
C LEU A 12 4.30 -6.16 11.59
N LEU A 13 4.83 -6.69 10.48
CA LEU A 13 4.01 -7.13 9.35
C LEU A 13 3.08 -8.27 9.76
N ASP A 14 3.59 -9.25 10.48
CA ASP A 14 2.82 -10.41 10.94
C ASP A 14 1.78 -10.02 11.99
N GLY A 15 2.12 -9.10 12.89
CA GLY A 15 1.18 -8.56 13.87
C GLY A 15 0.02 -7.81 13.22
N ASP A 16 0.30 -6.95 12.22
CA ASP A 16 -0.74 -6.23 11.49
C ASP A 16 -1.64 -7.18 10.68
N LEU A 17 -1.07 -8.19 10.04
CA LEU A 17 -1.84 -9.20 9.32
C LEU A 17 -2.69 -10.06 10.25
N ALA A 18 -2.17 -10.44 11.41
CA ALA A 18 -2.86 -11.32 12.35
C ALA A 18 -4.17 -10.71 12.88
N TRP A 19 -4.14 -9.43 13.30
CA TRP A 19 -5.35 -8.77 13.76
C TRP A 19 -6.38 -8.57 12.63
N ARG A 20 -5.92 -8.26 11.41
CA ARG A 20 -6.79 -8.16 10.24
C ARG A 20 -7.47 -9.48 9.91
N LYS A 21 -6.73 -10.59 9.90
CA LYS A 21 -7.29 -11.94 9.71
C LYS A 21 -8.36 -12.26 10.76
N LYS A 22 -8.12 -11.87 12.01
CA LYS A 22 -9.10 -12.05 13.08
C LYS A 22 -10.39 -11.27 12.80
N GLU A 23 -10.29 -10.02 12.32
CA GLU A 23 -11.47 -9.23 11.95
C GLU A 23 -12.18 -9.79 10.71
N PHE A 24 -11.45 -10.21 9.66
CA PHE A 24 -12.05 -10.91 8.52
C PHE A 24 -12.87 -12.12 8.96
N THR A 25 -12.28 -12.97 9.80
CA THR A 25 -12.98 -14.17 10.33
C THR A 25 -14.22 -13.78 11.15
N THR A 26 -14.11 -12.74 11.98
CA THR A 26 -15.22 -12.26 12.80
C THR A 26 -16.36 -11.72 11.92
N LEU A 27 -16.04 -10.92 10.92
CA LEU A 27 -17.04 -10.39 9.96
C LEU A 27 -17.76 -11.52 9.24
N LYS A 28 -17.01 -12.52 8.75
CA LYS A 28 -17.59 -13.70 8.11
C LYS A 28 -18.59 -14.42 9.02
N LEU A 29 -18.19 -14.67 10.26
CA LEU A 29 -19.07 -15.32 11.25
C LEU A 29 -20.31 -14.48 11.56
N MET A 30 -20.16 -13.15 11.69
CA MET A 30 -21.28 -12.25 11.94
C MET A 30 -22.27 -12.27 10.76
N VAL A 31 -21.79 -12.19 9.53
CA VAL A 31 -22.65 -12.26 8.33
C VAL A 31 -23.34 -13.61 8.22
N SER A 32 -22.61 -14.72 8.39
CA SER A 32 -23.15 -16.07 8.24
C SER A 32 -24.19 -16.44 9.32
N SER A 33 -24.03 -15.93 10.55
CA SER A 33 -24.94 -16.19 11.67
C SER A 33 -26.07 -15.18 11.80
N SER A 34 -26.09 -14.12 10.97
CA SER A 34 -27.09 -13.06 11.05
C SER A 34 -28.47 -13.48 10.55
N ARG A 35 -29.51 -12.83 11.10
CA ARG A 35 -30.88 -13.00 10.60
C ARG A 35 -31.04 -12.30 9.26
N LYS A 36 -31.99 -12.74 8.44
CA LYS A 36 -32.20 -12.23 7.07
C LYS A 36 -32.30 -10.69 7.01
N HIS A 37 -32.98 -10.04 7.94
CA HIS A 37 -33.14 -8.58 7.97
C HIS A 37 -31.86 -7.83 8.43
N GLU A 38 -30.95 -8.49 9.14
CA GLU A 38 -29.68 -7.92 9.62
C GLU A 38 -28.56 -8.11 8.58
N ARG A 39 -28.66 -9.19 7.79
CA ARG A 39 -27.62 -9.65 6.88
C ARG A 39 -27.19 -8.58 5.86
N ASN A 40 -28.13 -7.87 5.25
CA ASN A 40 -27.83 -6.82 4.28
C ASN A 40 -27.04 -5.67 4.91
N ILE A 41 -27.37 -5.27 6.13
CA ILE A 41 -26.65 -4.21 6.86
C ILE A 41 -25.23 -4.67 7.18
N LEU A 42 -25.09 -5.90 7.65
CA LEU A 42 -23.78 -6.48 7.99
C LEU A 42 -22.90 -6.68 6.76
N MET A 43 -23.45 -7.11 5.62
CA MET A 43 -22.70 -7.22 4.36
C MET A 43 -22.22 -5.85 3.87
N ARG A 44 -23.05 -4.81 3.93
CA ARG A 44 -22.63 -3.43 3.59
C ARG A 44 -21.50 -2.95 4.50
N ALA A 45 -21.63 -3.12 5.81
CA ALA A 45 -20.57 -2.78 6.77
C ALA A 45 -19.29 -3.58 6.49
N SER A 46 -19.42 -4.87 6.21
CA SER A 46 -18.32 -5.76 5.89
C SER A 46 -17.54 -5.33 4.64
N VAL A 47 -18.20 -4.97 3.55
CA VAL A 47 -17.54 -4.46 2.33
C VAL A 47 -16.68 -3.23 2.63
N THR A 48 -17.19 -2.31 3.44
CA THR A 48 -16.43 -1.11 3.83
C THR A 48 -15.23 -1.46 4.70
N MET A 49 -15.37 -2.38 5.65
CA MET A 49 -14.28 -2.82 6.52
C MET A 49 -13.22 -3.61 5.76
N LEU A 50 -13.63 -4.50 4.86
CA LEU A 50 -12.71 -5.25 4.00
C LEU A 50 -11.84 -4.31 3.16
N TYR A 51 -12.44 -3.25 2.59
CA TYR A 51 -11.69 -2.22 1.89
C TYR A 51 -10.73 -1.47 2.81
N ALA A 52 -11.16 -1.08 4.00
CA ALA A 52 -10.30 -0.40 4.97
C ALA A 52 -9.10 -1.26 5.40
N HIS A 53 -9.29 -2.57 5.52
CA HIS A 53 -8.18 -3.51 5.76
C HIS A 53 -7.22 -3.57 4.58
N TRP A 54 -7.73 -3.61 3.35
CA TRP A 54 -6.92 -3.58 2.14
C TRP A 54 -6.03 -2.34 2.10
N GLU A 55 -6.63 -1.16 2.10
CA GLU A 55 -5.91 0.11 2.03
C GLU A 55 -4.96 0.29 3.21
N GLY A 56 -5.44 0.01 4.43
CA GLY A 56 -4.66 0.18 5.66
C GLY A 56 -3.44 -0.74 5.72
N HIS A 57 -3.55 -2.00 5.27
CA HIS A 57 -2.43 -2.93 5.28
C HIS A 57 -1.36 -2.58 4.24
N ILE A 58 -1.77 -2.24 3.02
CA ILE A 58 -0.84 -1.80 1.97
C ILE A 58 -0.03 -0.59 2.46
N LYS A 59 -0.71 0.42 2.98
CA LYS A 59 -0.06 1.61 3.55
C LYS A 59 0.89 1.26 4.70
N PHE A 60 0.44 0.42 5.62
CA PHE A 60 1.25 -0.01 6.77
C PHE A 60 2.52 -0.73 6.34
N CYS A 61 2.43 -1.72 5.46
CA CYS A 61 3.58 -2.48 4.98
C CYS A 61 4.58 -1.59 4.23
N ALA A 62 4.10 -0.72 3.35
CA ALA A 62 4.93 0.21 2.61
C ALA A 62 5.70 1.16 3.55
N GLN A 63 5.01 1.76 4.52
CA GLN A 63 5.63 2.65 5.51
C GLN A 63 6.62 1.90 6.42
N ALA A 64 6.28 0.69 6.88
CA ALA A 64 7.18 -0.12 7.70
C ALA A 64 8.48 -0.46 6.95
N TYR A 65 8.39 -0.79 5.66
CA TYR A 65 9.54 -1.04 4.81
C TYR A 65 10.44 0.20 4.66
N LEU A 66 9.87 1.37 4.41
CA LEU A 66 10.63 2.62 4.32
C LEU A 66 11.32 2.97 5.65
N LEU A 67 10.65 2.77 6.79
CA LEU A 67 11.23 2.97 8.11
C LEU A 67 12.41 2.03 8.39
N TYR A 68 12.31 0.78 7.95
CA TYR A 68 13.40 -0.18 8.00
C TYR A 68 14.59 0.29 7.17
N ILE A 69 14.38 0.66 5.89
CA ILE A 69 15.45 1.16 5.02
C ILE A 69 16.08 2.44 5.60
N LYS A 70 15.25 3.35 6.10
CA LYS A 70 15.71 4.59 6.75
C LYS A 70 16.60 4.31 7.97
N HIS A 71 16.31 3.25 8.73
CA HIS A 71 17.18 2.85 9.84
C HIS A 71 18.54 2.29 9.37
N ILE A 72 18.54 1.47 8.30
CA ILE A 72 19.78 0.97 7.66
C ILE A 72 20.62 2.14 7.13
N ALA A 73 19.95 3.22 6.70
CA ALA A 73 20.54 4.45 6.21
C ALA A 73 21.61 4.27 5.11
N PRO A 74 21.30 3.53 4.02
CA PRO A 74 22.16 3.51 2.85
C PRO A 74 22.28 4.91 2.24
N SER A 75 23.36 5.20 1.49
CA SER A 75 23.40 6.42 0.70
C SER A 75 22.53 6.25 -0.57
N TYR A 76 21.99 7.34 -1.10
CA TYR A 76 21.20 7.31 -2.34
C TYR A 76 21.98 6.67 -3.49
N LYS A 77 23.30 6.87 -3.57
CA LYS A 77 24.20 6.26 -4.56
C LYS A 77 24.18 4.73 -4.54
N GLN A 78 23.99 4.14 -3.35
CA GLN A 78 23.93 2.68 -3.17
C GLN A 78 22.54 2.11 -3.52
N MET A 79 21.51 2.96 -3.59
CA MET A 79 20.12 2.54 -3.75
C MET A 79 19.73 2.41 -5.23
N THR A 80 18.71 1.60 -5.49
CA THR A 80 18.06 1.55 -6.79
C THR A 80 17.36 2.88 -7.09
N ASP A 81 17.23 3.21 -8.37
CA ASP A 81 16.85 4.56 -8.82
C ASP A 81 15.43 4.98 -8.39
N ASN A 82 14.52 4.01 -8.19
CA ASN A 82 13.17 4.27 -7.70
C ASN A 82 13.14 4.98 -6.32
N PHE A 83 14.10 4.70 -5.43
CA PHE A 83 14.18 5.39 -4.13
C PHE A 83 14.65 6.83 -4.27
N ILE A 84 15.53 7.12 -5.25
CA ILE A 84 15.92 8.49 -5.59
C ILE A 84 14.71 9.24 -6.18
N GLN A 85 13.99 8.59 -7.12
CA GLN A 85 12.81 9.16 -7.76
C GLN A 85 11.69 9.44 -6.74
N MET A 86 11.44 8.49 -5.82
CA MET A 86 10.44 8.64 -4.77
C MET A 86 10.74 9.85 -3.86
N SER A 87 12.02 10.08 -3.51
CA SER A 87 12.41 11.20 -2.66
C SER A 87 12.19 12.57 -3.31
N LEU A 88 12.07 12.65 -4.64
CA LEU A 88 11.73 13.89 -5.33
C LEU A 88 10.36 14.43 -4.91
N SER A 89 9.40 13.55 -4.62
CA SER A 89 8.06 13.97 -4.20
C SER A 89 8.04 14.74 -2.88
N GLU A 90 8.97 14.43 -1.98
CA GLU A 90 9.13 15.14 -0.72
C GLU A 90 9.95 16.43 -0.88
N LYS A 91 11.05 16.39 -1.63
CA LYS A 91 11.91 17.55 -1.87
C LYS A 91 11.20 18.65 -2.65
N PHE A 92 10.37 18.29 -3.63
CA PHE A 92 9.69 19.24 -4.52
C PHE A 92 8.20 19.38 -4.16
N LYS A 93 7.94 20.08 -3.04
CA LYS A 93 6.61 20.29 -2.47
C LYS A 93 5.67 21.10 -3.40
N LYS A 94 4.40 21.13 -3.01
CA LYS A 94 3.33 21.87 -3.69
C LYS A 94 3.72 23.34 -3.93
N GLY A 95 3.73 23.77 -5.20
CA GLY A 95 4.18 25.11 -5.63
C GLY A 95 5.56 25.13 -6.29
N PHE A 96 6.29 24.00 -6.30
CA PHE A 96 7.52 23.86 -7.05
C PHE A 96 7.24 23.96 -8.56
N SER A 97 7.95 24.84 -9.24
CA SER A 97 7.78 25.02 -10.70
C SER A 97 9.07 24.69 -11.45
N ILE A 98 9.07 23.57 -12.15
CA ILE A 98 10.20 23.13 -12.99
C ILE A 98 10.57 24.14 -14.10
N LYS A 99 9.69 25.09 -14.43
CA LYS A 99 9.96 26.14 -15.42
C LYS A 99 10.92 27.22 -14.92
N ARG A 100 11.15 27.30 -13.60
CA ARG A 100 12.09 28.27 -13.02
C ARG A 100 13.49 27.71 -13.01
N PHE A 101 14.48 28.49 -13.47
CA PHE A 101 15.88 28.06 -13.50
C PHE A 101 16.41 27.65 -12.12
N ALA A 102 16.06 28.38 -11.06
CA ALA A 102 16.42 28.03 -9.68
C ALA A 102 15.91 26.62 -9.30
N SER A 103 14.67 26.29 -9.68
CA SER A 103 14.11 24.95 -9.43
C SER A 103 14.82 23.87 -10.23
N GLN A 104 15.20 24.16 -11.48
CA GLN A 104 15.99 23.23 -12.29
C GLN A 104 17.37 22.98 -11.69
N GLN A 105 18.00 24.02 -11.19
CA GLN A 105 19.29 23.94 -10.52
C GLN A 105 19.20 23.12 -9.21
N GLU A 106 18.12 23.28 -8.45
CA GLU A 106 17.88 22.49 -7.22
C GLU A 106 17.75 21.00 -7.55
N ILE A 107 16.96 20.62 -8.57
CA ILE A 107 16.85 19.23 -9.04
C ILE A 107 18.22 18.70 -9.49
N PHE A 108 18.92 19.48 -10.29
CA PHE A 108 20.21 19.07 -10.83
C PHE A 108 21.22 18.82 -9.70
N ASN A 109 21.31 19.73 -8.74
CA ASN A 109 22.20 19.58 -7.58
C ASN A 109 21.84 18.35 -6.77
N TYR A 110 20.54 18.13 -6.50
CA TYR A 110 20.08 16.94 -5.80
C TYR A 110 20.51 15.66 -6.49
N LEU A 111 20.28 15.56 -7.80
CA LEU A 111 20.59 14.36 -8.58
C LEU A 111 22.09 14.13 -8.78
N THR A 112 22.93 15.16 -8.72
CA THR A 112 24.37 15.07 -9.03
C THR A 112 25.29 15.19 -7.82
N GLN A 113 24.90 15.92 -6.79
CA GLN A 113 25.77 16.27 -5.64
C GLN A 113 25.33 15.66 -4.31
N GLU A 114 24.04 15.37 -4.14
CA GLU A 114 23.51 14.86 -2.88
C GLU A 114 23.42 13.31 -2.83
N GLN A 115 24.02 12.61 -3.78
CA GLN A 115 23.91 11.15 -3.89
C GLN A 115 24.63 10.39 -2.77
N ASP A 116 25.59 11.01 -2.11
CA ASP A 116 26.29 10.43 -0.96
C ASP A 116 25.54 10.63 0.37
N GLU A 117 24.47 11.44 0.38
CA GLU A 117 23.59 11.59 1.53
C GLU A 117 22.85 10.30 1.86
N LYS A 118 22.54 10.12 3.14
CA LYS A 118 21.79 8.96 3.62
C LYS A 118 20.32 9.07 3.27
N PHE A 119 19.73 7.94 2.88
CA PHE A 119 18.29 7.84 2.61
C PHE A 119 17.47 8.33 3.81
N ASN A 120 16.65 9.33 3.58
CA ASN A 120 15.78 9.90 4.58
C ASN A 120 14.57 10.54 3.89
N VAL A 121 13.42 9.87 3.97
CA VAL A 121 12.14 10.35 3.48
C VAL A 121 11.10 10.31 4.60
N ASP A 122 10.09 11.14 4.52
CA ASP A 122 8.90 11.02 5.35
C ASP A 122 7.96 9.99 4.71
N GLU A 123 7.93 8.80 5.27
CA GLU A 123 7.13 7.68 4.77
C GLU A 123 5.62 7.98 4.69
N SER A 124 5.15 8.93 5.51
CA SER A 124 3.74 9.35 5.51
C SER A 124 3.41 10.29 4.34
N VAL A 125 4.41 10.97 3.81
CA VAL A 125 4.30 11.89 2.67
C VAL A 125 4.45 11.14 1.35
N VAL A 126 5.42 10.22 1.27
CA VAL A 126 5.71 9.51 0.02
C VAL A 126 4.75 8.35 -0.27
N ILE A 127 4.20 7.71 0.78
CA ILE A 127 3.19 6.65 0.64
C ILE A 127 1.80 7.27 0.81
N ASP A 128 1.23 7.69 -0.31
CA ASP A 128 -0.13 8.23 -0.38
C ASP A 128 -1.06 7.25 -1.09
N THR A 129 -2.14 6.87 -0.41
CA THR A 129 -3.20 6.00 -0.96
C THR A 129 -4.30 6.80 -1.67
N GLU A 130 -4.15 8.13 -1.76
CA GLU A 130 -5.10 9.07 -2.40
C GLU A 130 -6.54 8.94 -1.86
N SER A 131 -6.69 8.46 -0.61
CA SER A 131 -7.99 8.16 0.03
C SER A 131 -8.85 7.15 -0.75
N ASN A 132 -8.29 6.55 -1.79
CA ASN A 132 -8.98 5.59 -2.65
C ASN A 132 -7.96 4.70 -3.39
N LEU A 133 -7.52 3.62 -2.74
CA LEU A 133 -6.48 2.73 -3.26
C LEU A 133 -6.95 1.94 -4.50
N LYS A 134 -7.00 2.61 -5.65
CA LYS A 134 -7.26 2.03 -6.97
C LYS A 134 -5.99 1.38 -7.54
N TYR A 135 -6.15 0.65 -8.64
CA TYR A 135 -5.05 -0.05 -9.30
C TYR A 135 -3.87 0.86 -9.62
N GLU A 136 -4.10 2.03 -10.22
CA GLU A 136 -3.03 3.00 -10.53
C GLU A 136 -2.24 3.45 -9.30
N VAL A 137 -2.91 3.60 -8.16
CA VAL A 137 -2.28 4.02 -6.90
C VAL A 137 -1.42 2.90 -6.33
N ILE A 138 -1.91 1.65 -6.31
CA ILE A 138 -1.07 0.52 -5.85
C ILE A 138 0.08 0.27 -6.81
N PHE A 139 -0.13 0.38 -8.12
CA PHE A 139 0.93 0.27 -9.12
C PHE A 139 2.03 1.31 -8.90
N ASN A 140 1.66 2.56 -8.58
CA ASN A 140 2.60 3.61 -8.22
C ASN A 140 3.38 3.27 -6.94
N ILE A 141 2.70 2.79 -5.89
CA ILE A 141 3.36 2.39 -4.63
C ILE A 141 4.35 1.24 -4.88
N LEU A 142 3.95 0.21 -5.64
CA LEU A 142 4.85 -0.90 -6.00
C LEU A 142 6.10 -0.40 -6.74
N GLY A 143 5.92 0.49 -7.73
CA GLY A 143 7.03 1.10 -8.46
C GLY A 143 7.95 1.93 -7.57
N GLN A 144 7.39 2.74 -6.69
CA GLN A 144 8.15 3.53 -5.71
C GLN A 144 9.00 2.64 -4.79
N LEU A 145 8.47 1.51 -4.36
CA LEU A 145 9.18 0.55 -3.49
C LEU A 145 10.09 -0.43 -4.25
N GLY A 146 10.09 -0.40 -5.58
CA GLY A 146 10.85 -1.33 -6.42
C GLY A 146 10.36 -2.78 -6.33
N LEU A 147 9.05 -2.97 -6.10
CA LEU A 147 8.40 -4.28 -5.99
C LEU A 147 7.84 -4.73 -7.35
N ASP A 148 7.70 -6.04 -7.52
CA ASP A 148 7.12 -6.63 -8.73
C ASP A 148 5.65 -6.22 -8.90
N THR A 149 5.33 -5.59 -10.02
CA THR A 149 3.99 -5.12 -10.37
C THR A 149 3.12 -6.18 -11.02
N SER A 150 3.74 -7.18 -11.67
CA SER A 150 3.07 -8.15 -12.54
C SER A 150 1.95 -8.92 -11.87
N ILE A 151 2.11 -9.22 -10.57
CA ILE A 151 1.11 -9.97 -9.79
C ILE A 151 -0.20 -9.18 -9.66
N PHE A 152 -0.11 -7.84 -9.58
CA PHE A 152 -1.27 -6.97 -9.43
C PHE A 152 -1.89 -6.54 -10.76
N GLU A 153 -1.19 -6.68 -11.89
CA GLU A 153 -1.74 -6.39 -13.22
C GLU A 153 -2.98 -7.24 -13.51
N LEU A 154 -2.96 -8.51 -13.12
CA LEU A 154 -4.11 -9.42 -13.24
C LEU A 154 -5.29 -9.06 -12.32
N LYS A 155 -5.08 -8.18 -11.35
CA LYS A 155 -6.09 -7.75 -10.37
C LYS A 155 -6.68 -6.37 -10.67
N GLU A 156 -6.28 -5.69 -11.73
CA GLU A 156 -6.77 -4.35 -12.08
C GLU A 156 -8.30 -4.31 -12.14
N HIS A 157 -8.90 -5.21 -12.90
CA HIS A 157 -10.37 -5.26 -13.03
C HIS A 157 -11.06 -5.50 -11.69
N PHE A 158 -10.52 -6.40 -10.86
CA PHE A 158 -11.07 -6.69 -9.54
C PHE A 158 -10.99 -5.44 -8.64
N ILE A 159 -9.83 -4.78 -8.58
CA ILE A 159 -9.63 -3.60 -7.75
C ILE A 159 -10.56 -2.47 -8.18
N ASN A 160 -10.56 -2.11 -9.47
CA ASN A 160 -11.25 -0.92 -9.96
C ASN A 160 -12.77 -1.15 -10.11
N SER A 161 -13.17 -2.29 -10.68
CA SER A 161 -14.56 -2.52 -11.09
C SER A 161 -15.40 -3.27 -10.06
N LYS A 162 -14.77 -3.96 -9.10
CA LYS A 162 -15.50 -4.70 -8.06
C LYS A 162 -15.28 -4.08 -6.69
N LEU A 163 -14.04 -4.09 -6.18
CA LEU A 163 -13.74 -3.60 -4.84
C LEU A 163 -14.15 -2.13 -4.65
N LEU A 164 -13.65 -1.25 -5.51
CA LEU A 164 -13.93 0.19 -5.41
C LEU A 164 -15.39 0.51 -5.71
N LYS A 165 -15.97 -0.10 -6.73
CA LYS A 165 -17.39 0.12 -7.09
C LYS A 165 -18.30 -0.21 -5.91
N CYS A 166 -18.13 -1.40 -5.31
CA CYS A 166 -18.97 -1.82 -4.17
C CYS A 166 -18.75 -0.93 -2.95
N ARG A 167 -17.49 -0.60 -2.60
CA ARG A 167 -17.17 0.29 -1.49
C ARG A 167 -17.77 1.67 -1.70
N ASN A 168 -17.65 2.24 -2.89
CA ASN A 168 -18.17 3.58 -3.20
C ASN A 168 -19.69 3.60 -3.16
N ALA A 169 -20.37 2.60 -3.75
CA ALA A 169 -21.81 2.47 -3.67
C ALA A 169 -22.30 2.44 -2.21
N VAL A 170 -21.63 1.65 -1.35
CA VAL A 170 -21.96 1.61 0.09
C VAL A 170 -21.68 2.96 0.75
N ALA A 171 -20.54 3.58 0.49
CA ALA A 171 -20.13 4.85 1.11
C ALA A 171 -21.05 6.03 0.71
N HIS A 172 -21.56 6.03 -0.53
CA HIS A 172 -22.50 7.05 -1.02
C HIS A 172 -23.96 6.72 -0.70
N GLY A 173 -24.24 5.65 0.05
CA GLY A 173 -25.59 5.29 0.46
C GLY A 173 -26.45 4.68 -0.65
N GLU A 174 -25.85 4.25 -1.76
CA GLU A 174 -26.56 3.61 -2.87
C GLU A 174 -27.17 2.27 -2.41
N ARG A 175 -28.34 1.94 -2.97
CA ARG A 175 -29.02 0.69 -2.68
C ARG A 175 -28.54 -0.39 -3.63
N LEU A 176 -27.76 -1.34 -3.13
CA LEU A 176 -27.40 -2.57 -3.82
C LEU A 176 -28.46 -3.64 -3.55
N SER A 177 -28.73 -4.51 -4.52
CA SER A 177 -29.57 -5.68 -4.33
C SER A 177 -28.90 -6.70 -3.38
N GLU A 178 -29.69 -7.59 -2.80
CA GLU A 178 -29.19 -8.62 -1.89
C GLU A 178 -28.18 -9.54 -2.61
N VAL A 179 -28.43 -9.89 -3.85
CA VAL A 179 -27.57 -10.73 -4.68
C VAL A 179 -26.23 -10.03 -4.96
N GLU A 180 -26.27 -8.76 -5.39
CA GLU A 180 -25.04 -7.98 -5.64
C GLU A 180 -24.16 -7.83 -4.39
N LEU A 181 -24.78 -7.67 -3.22
CA LEU A 181 -24.05 -7.57 -1.94
C LEU A 181 -23.45 -8.91 -1.53
N GLU A 182 -24.16 -10.02 -1.71
CA GLU A 182 -23.68 -11.35 -1.36
C GLU A 182 -22.52 -11.77 -2.26
N ASP A 183 -22.64 -11.58 -3.56
CA ASP A 183 -21.58 -11.85 -4.52
C ASP A 183 -20.35 -11.01 -4.24
N ALA A 184 -20.54 -9.69 -4.02
CA ALA A 184 -19.45 -8.79 -3.69
C ALA A 184 -18.75 -9.17 -2.37
N HIS A 185 -19.51 -9.46 -1.30
CA HIS A 185 -18.95 -9.84 -0.02
C HIS A 185 -18.11 -11.12 -0.12
N ASN A 186 -18.63 -12.16 -0.74
CA ASN A 186 -17.95 -13.46 -0.86
C ASN A 186 -16.67 -13.35 -1.71
N GLU A 187 -16.74 -12.66 -2.82
CA GLU A 187 -15.58 -12.47 -3.71
C GLU A 187 -14.51 -11.58 -3.05
N LEU A 188 -14.91 -10.47 -2.42
CA LEU A 188 -13.99 -9.57 -1.74
C LEU A 188 -13.28 -10.26 -0.57
N GLU A 189 -13.99 -11.05 0.23
CA GLU A 189 -13.40 -11.77 1.34
C GLU A 189 -12.27 -12.70 0.89
N ALA A 190 -12.51 -13.51 -0.15
CA ALA A 190 -11.53 -14.48 -0.64
C ALA A 190 -10.30 -13.80 -1.28
N GLU A 191 -10.52 -12.81 -2.14
CA GLU A 191 -9.46 -12.19 -2.94
C GLU A 191 -8.62 -11.19 -2.12
N LEU A 192 -9.25 -10.38 -1.25
CA LEU A 192 -8.53 -9.35 -0.51
C LEU A 192 -7.50 -9.92 0.43
N LEU A 193 -7.81 -11.00 1.13
CA LEU A 193 -6.85 -11.63 2.03
C LEU A 193 -5.63 -12.15 1.27
N THR A 194 -5.84 -12.73 0.09
CA THR A 194 -4.74 -13.17 -0.78
C THR A 194 -3.89 -12.00 -1.25
N MET A 195 -4.51 -10.89 -1.69
CA MET A 195 -3.80 -9.69 -2.15
C MET A 195 -3.01 -9.01 -1.03
N ILE A 196 -3.57 -8.92 0.16
CA ILE A 196 -2.92 -8.41 1.38
C ILE A 196 -1.66 -9.23 1.70
N GLN A 197 -1.79 -10.56 1.71
CA GLN A 197 -0.66 -11.46 1.97
C GLN A 197 0.40 -11.39 0.88
N THR A 198 -0.02 -11.28 -0.37
CA THR A 198 0.89 -11.14 -1.51
C THR A 198 1.74 -9.87 -1.39
N PHE A 199 1.12 -8.74 -1.10
CA PHE A 199 1.84 -7.48 -0.92
C PHE A 199 2.83 -7.55 0.26
N GLN A 200 2.39 -8.09 1.41
CA GLN A 200 3.28 -8.30 2.55
C GLN A 200 4.49 -9.17 2.20
N ASN A 201 4.28 -10.25 1.44
CA ASN A 201 5.37 -11.12 1.02
C ASN A 201 6.34 -10.44 0.05
N LEU A 202 5.86 -9.58 -0.85
CA LEU A 202 6.72 -8.76 -1.71
C LEU A 202 7.62 -7.86 -0.87
N VAL A 203 7.05 -7.17 0.12
CA VAL A 203 7.81 -6.30 1.04
C VAL A 203 8.84 -7.10 1.85
N ARG A 204 8.44 -8.24 2.43
CA ARG A 204 9.34 -9.14 3.19
C ARG A 204 10.51 -9.60 2.33
N ASN A 205 10.22 -10.13 1.15
CA ASN A 205 11.24 -10.62 0.22
C ASN A 205 12.19 -9.50 -0.23
N ALA A 206 11.67 -8.30 -0.49
CA ALA A 206 12.49 -7.15 -0.86
C ALA A 206 13.41 -6.70 0.28
N ALA A 207 12.95 -6.75 1.53
CA ALA A 207 13.76 -6.43 2.69
C ALA A 207 14.87 -7.47 2.92
N ASP A 208 14.54 -8.76 2.89
CA ASP A 208 15.46 -9.89 3.10
C ASP A 208 16.56 -9.91 2.03
N ASN A 209 16.16 -9.78 0.75
CA ASN A 209 17.09 -9.76 -0.39
C ASN A 209 17.80 -8.42 -0.60
N LYS A 210 17.56 -7.42 0.28
CA LYS A 210 18.09 -6.05 0.15
C LYS A 210 17.86 -5.46 -1.25
N ALA A 211 16.66 -5.70 -1.80
CA ALA A 211 16.32 -5.29 -3.17
C ALA A 211 16.33 -3.75 -3.36
N TYR A 212 16.40 -2.99 -2.28
CA TYR A 212 16.57 -1.54 -2.28
C TYR A 212 18.00 -1.10 -2.66
N LEU A 213 18.98 -2.01 -2.70
CA LEU A 213 20.36 -1.71 -3.07
C LEU A 213 20.64 -2.08 -4.54
N LYS A 214 21.46 -1.28 -5.20
CA LYS A 214 22.06 -1.64 -6.50
C LYS A 214 22.87 -2.91 -6.33
N LYS A 215 22.74 -3.83 -7.27
CA LYS A 215 23.62 -5.01 -7.32
C LYS A 215 25.06 -4.53 -7.54
N ALA A 216 26.00 -5.06 -6.76
CA ALA A 216 27.42 -4.81 -7.00
C ALA A 216 27.75 -5.30 -8.43
N SER A 217 28.30 -4.39 -9.24
CA SER A 217 28.77 -4.68 -10.60
C SER A 217 30.02 -5.54 -10.54
#